data_64e638e26edb6335807310fbfd2fdece
#
_entry.id   64e638e26edb6335807310fbfd2fdece
#
_cell.length_a   1.000
_cell.length_b   1.000
_cell.length_c   1.000
_cell.angle_alpha   90.00
_cell.angle_beta   90.00
_cell.angle_gamma   90.00
#
_symmetry.space_group_name_H-M   'P 1'
#
loop_
_entity.id
_entity.type
_entity.pdbx_description
1 polymer ?
#
loop_
_entity_poly.entity_id
_entity_poly.type
_entity_poly.pdbx_seq_one_letter_code
_entity_poly.pdbx_strand_id
1 'polypeptide(L)'
;MNQISFVLQSNMKESLKMIKLFKEEGKTITAWDVLLNQLSSLTVKGVCFKSDSPDVFSTFQGYKYNVLEKPDYSKIEMFMNFIKEAICDNNDEVYKYLLGWIASMIQHPGIKNETAIILKGLQGTGKNRFTDIISELLAGYSCKNITEISELTGNFNSVVENKMLLILNELKNVGEDRLANFNALEINYYG
;
A
#
# COMPACT_ATOMS: atom_id res chain seq x y z
N MET A 1 -9.45 -4.69 8.44
CA MET A 1 -9.27 -3.38 7.79
C MET A 1 -10.31 -3.26 6.69
N ASN A 2 -11.12 -2.22 6.67
CA ASN A 2 -12.09 -2.02 5.58
C ASN A 2 -11.32 -1.55 4.35
N GLN A 3 -11.49 -2.26 3.26
CA GLN A 3 -10.87 -1.89 1.98
C GLN A 3 -11.63 -0.69 1.41
N ILE A 4 -10.90 0.39 1.08
CA ILE A 4 -11.48 1.52 0.35
C ILE A 4 -11.54 1.11 -1.11
N SER A 5 -12.72 1.23 -1.71
CA SER A 5 -12.94 1.02 -3.14
C SER A 5 -13.56 2.26 -3.77
N PHE A 6 -13.10 2.60 -4.96
CA PHE A 6 -13.66 3.67 -5.77
C PHE A 6 -14.69 3.09 -6.73
N VAL A 7 -15.89 3.64 -6.71
CA VAL A 7 -16.98 3.21 -7.58
C VAL A 7 -17.36 4.36 -8.51
N LEU A 8 -17.66 4.06 -9.77
CA LEU A 8 -18.15 5.06 -10.69
C LEU A 8 -19.43 5.70 -10.13
N GLN A 9 -19.50 7.03 -10.17
CA GLN A 9 -20.64 7.80 -9.64
C GLN A 9 -21.99 7.33 -10.21
N SER A 10 -22.02 6.96 -11.48
CA SER A 10 -23.22 6.42 -12.13
C SER A 10 -23.74 5.14 -11.45
N ASN A 11 -22.82 4.18 -11.21
CA ASN A 11 -23.18 2.90 -10.60
C ASN A 11 -23.62 3.08 -9.15
N MET A 12 -22.95 3.95 -8.39
CA MET A 12 -23.34 4.30 -7.03
C MET A 12 -24.73 4.96 -7.00
N LYS A 13 -24.97 5.90 -7.90
CA LYS A 13 -26.26 6.58 -8.04
C LYS A 13 -27.40 5.59 -8.30
N GLU A 14 -27.21 4.68 -9.25
CA GLU A 14 -28.23 3.68 -9.58
C GLU A 14 -28.49 2.75 -8.38
N SER A 15 -27.46 2.23 -7.75
CA SER A 15 -27.58 1.36 -6.57
C SER A 15 -28.32 2.05 -5.42
N LEU A 16 -27.99 3.31 -5.12
CA LEU A 16 -28.61 4.06 -4.02
C LEU A 16 -30.04 4.52 -4.35
N LYS A 17 -30.40 4.73 -5.63
CA LYS A 17 -31.77 5.01 -6.05
C LYS A 17 -32.70 3.80 -5.88
N MET A 18 -32.17 2.59 -5.90
CA MET A 18 -32.97 1.38 -5.64
C MET A 18 -33.39 1.25 -4.17
N ILE A 19 -32.66 1.91 -3.25
CA ILE A 19 -32.93 1.89 -1.81
C ILE A 19 -33.96 2.99 -1.51
N LYS A 20 -35.22 2.59 -1.32
CA LYS A 20 -36.32 3.47 -0.92
C LYS A 20 -36.39 3.54 0.59
N LEU A 21 -36.22 4.73 1.16
CA LEU A 21 -36.19 4.92 2.61
C LEU A 21 -37.56 5.23 3.19
N PHE A 22 -38.26 6.25 2.65
CA PHE A 22 -39.58 6.66 3.11
C PHE A 22 -40.29 7.48 2.02
N LYS A 23 -41.56 7.81 2.26
CA LYS A 23 -42.35 8.72 1.41
C LYS A 23 -42.64 10.01 2.18
N GLU A 24 -42.39 11.14 1.55
CA GLU A 24 -42.68 12.47 2.05
C GLU A 24 -43.54 13.19 1.00
N GLU A 25 -44.69 13.73 1.42
CA GLU A 25 -45.64 14.40 0.52
C GLU A 25 -45.97 13.64 -0.77
N GLY A 26 -46.04 12.32 -0.68
CA GLY A 26 -46.30 11.46 -1.83
C GLY A 26 -45.10 11.14 -2.71
N LYS A 27 -43.94 11.77 -2.47
CA LYS A 27 -42.68 11.52 -3.19
C LYS A 27 -41.86 10.49 -2.45
N THR A 28 -41.34 9.50 -3.17
CA THR A 28 -40.40 8.51 -2.59
C THR A 28 -39.04 9.14 -2.44
N ILE A 29 -38.50 9.15 -1.21
CA ILE A 29 -37.12 9.58 -0.89
C ILE A 29 -36.24 8.35 -0.94
N THR A 30 -35.17 8.44 -1.73
CA THR A 30 -34.19 7.37 -1.90
C THR A 30 -32.93 7.66 -1.07
N ALA A 31 -32.10 6.63 -0.85
CA ALA A 31 -30.80 6.83 -0.21
C ALA A 31 -29.91 7.80 -0.99
N TRP A 32 -30.07 7.88 -2.32
CA TRP A 32 -29.39 8.86 -3.14
C TRP A 32 -29.79 10.31 -2.83
N ASP A 33 -31.11 10.56 -2.65
CA ASP A 33 -31.62 11.91 -2.34
C ASP A 33 -31.09 12.39 -0.98
N VAL A 34 -31.06 11.51 0.02
CA VAL A 34 -30.50 11.81 1.36
C VAL A 34 -29.00 12.10 1.25
N LEU A 35 -28.25 11.27 0.52
CA LEU A 35 -26.83 11.47 0.31
C LEU A 35 -26.55 12.84 -0.34
N LEU A 36 -27.28 13.19 -1.41
CA LEU A 36 -27.09 14.48 -2.10
C LEU A 36 -27.34 15.68 -1.18
N ASN A 37 -28.35 15.62 -0.31
CA ASN A 37 -28.64 16.69 0.63
C ASN A 37 -27.56 16.85 1.71
N GLN A 38 -26.80 15.80 1.99
CA GLN A 38 -25.70 15.80 2.96
C GLN A 38 -24.31 16.05 2.33
N LEU A 39 -24.20 15.92 1.00
CA LEU A 39 -22.91 16.00 0.29
C LEU A 39 -22.19 17.33 0.42
N SER A 40 -22.90 18.44 0.69
CA SER A 40 -22.25 19.74 0.87
C SER A 40 -21.27 19.78 2.06
N SER A 41 -21.48 18.89 3.05
CA SER A 41 -20.61 18.74 4.22
C SER A 41 -19.57 17.61 4.08
N LEU A 42 -19.68 16.77 3.03
CA LEU A 42 -18.84 15.60 2.82
C LEU A 42 -17.97 15.67 1.56
N THR A 43 -18.00 16.81 0.84
CA THR A 43 -17.17 17.00 -0.34
C THR A 43 -15.74 17.32 0.03
N VAL A 44 -14.80 16.63 -0.62
CA VAL A 44 -13.37 16.92 -0.54
C VAL A 44 -12.89 17.46 -1.87
N LYS A 45 -11.86 18.31 -1.84
CA LYS A 45 -11.27 18.91 -3.05
C LYS A 45 -10.41 17.92 -3.86
N GLY A 46 -9.97 16.86 -3.22
CA GLY A 46 -9.13 15.84 -3.86
C GLY A 46 -8.98 14.59 -3.02
N VAL A 47 -8.32 13.62 -3.62
CA VAL A 47 -7.96 12.34 -2.98
C VAL A 47 -6.46 12.14 -3.17
N CYS A 48 -5.75 11.80 -2.13
CA CYS A 48 -4.35 11.41 -2.22
C CYS A 48 -4.03 10.26 -1.25
N PHE A 49 -2.82 9.72 -1.32
CA PHE A 49 -2.45 8.62 -0.44
C PHE A 49 -2.43 9.07 1.03
N LYS A 50 -1.76 10.17 1.35
CA LYS A 50 -1.76 10.77 2.70
C LYS A 50 -1.80 12.28 2.61
N SER A 51 -2.70 12.87 3.39
CA SER A 51 -2.82 14.32 3.55
C SER A 51 -3.20 14.64 4.99
N ASP A 52 -2.70 15.76 5.50
CA ASP A 52 -3.11 16.32 6.77
C ASP A 52 -4.17 17.45 6.55
N SER A 53 -4.51 17.76 5.29
CA SER A 53 -5.53 18.74 4.94
C SER A 53 -6.94 18.14 5.12
N PRO A 54 -7.85 18.82 5.82
CA PRO A 54 -9.23 18.38 5.98
C PRO A 54 -10.02 18.38 4.66
N ASP A 55 -9.56 19.13 3.66
CA ASP A 55 -10.20 19.24 2.35
C ASP A 55 -9.79 18.12 1.38
N VAL A 56 -8.86 17.26 1.78
CA VAL A 56 -8.34 16.19 0.93
C VAL A 56 -8.58 14.85 1.60
N PHE A 57 -9.22 13.94 0.88
CA PHE A 57 -9.43 12.58 1.38
C PHE A 57 -8.13 11.78 1.30
N SER A 58 -7.66 11.33 2.45
CA SER A 58 -6.48 10.46 2.55
C SER A 58 -6.89 9.00 2.42
N THR A 59 -6.30 8.26 1.47
CA THR A 59 -6.54 6.81 1.35
C THR A 59 -5.75 6.00 2.37
N PHE A 60 -4.72 6.59 2.97
CA PHE A 60 -4.02 6.02 4.12
C PHE A 60 -4.83 6.25 5.39
N GLN A 61 -5.36 5.17 5.95
CA GLN A 61 -6.22 5.18 7.14
C GLN A 61 -5.49 4.66 8.40
N GLY A 62 -4.16 4.70 8.39
CA GLY A 62 -3.34 4.17 9.47
C GLY A 62 -2.96 2.71 9.27
N TYR A 63 -2.15 2.19 10.19
CA TYR A 63 -1.69 0.80 10.18
C TYR A 63 -2.66 -0.12 10.92
N LYS A 64 -2.65 -1.40 10.55
CA LYS A 64 -3.41 -2.46 11.24
C LYS A 64 -2.95 -2.62 12.70
N TYR A 65 -1.68 -2.40 12.95
CA TYR A 65 -1.06 -2.58 14.27
C TYR A 65 -0.74 -1.23 14.90
N ASN A 66 -0.98 -1.13 16.20
CA ASN A 66 -0.65 0.06 16.97
C ASN A 66 0.78 -0.01 17.50
N VAL A 67 1.40 1.13 17.68
CA VAL A 67 2.68 1.25 18.36
C VAL A 67 2.50 0.88 19.83
N LEU A 68 3.37 0.01 20.33
CA LEU A 68 3.36 -0.38 21.75
C LEU A 68 4.00 0.72 22.59
N GLU A 69 3.36 1.10 23.69
CA GLU A 69 3.93 2.05 24.66
C GLU A 69 5.20 1.50 25.31
N LYS A 70 5.22 0.19 25.58
CA LYS A 70 6.36 -0.52 26.16
C LYS A 70 6.70 -1.74 25.32
N PRO A 71 7.54 -1.58 24.30
CA PRO A 71 7.93 -2.69 23.45
C PRO A 71 8.82 -3.69 24.19
N ASP A 72 8.54 -4.96 24.02
CA ASP A 72 9.37 -6.06 24.49
C ASP A 72 10.26 -6.55 23.36
N TYR A 73 11.49 -6.06 23.32
CA TYR A 73 12.45 -6.37 22.25
C TYR A 73 12.89 -7.83 22.25
N SER A 74 12.76 -8.56 23.34
CA SER A 74 13.10 -10.00 23.39
C SER A 74 12.22 -10.83 22.44
N LYS A 75 10.99 -10.37 22.19
CA LYS A 75 10.05 -11.07 21.30
C LYS A 75 10.41 -10.96 19.82
N ILE A 76 11.18 -9.95 19.44
CA ILE A 76 11.60 -9.75 18.06
C ILE A 76 13.07 -10.13 17.83
N GLU A 77 13.80 -10.51 18.87
CA GLU A 77 15.23 -10.82 18.80
C GLU A 77 15.55 -11.87 17.73
N MET A 78 14.77 -12.95 17.70
CA MET A 78 14.93 -14.01 16.69
C MET A 78 14.77 -13.46 15.27
N PHE A 79 13.81 -12.57 15.04
CA PHE A 79 13.61 -11.98 13.73
C PHE A 79 14.71 -11.00 13.36
N MET A 80 15.17 -10.20 14.32
CA MET A 80 16.27 -9.26 14.10
C MET A 80 17.58 -9.99 13.79
N ASN A 81 17.87 -11.09 14.51
CA ASN A 81 19.03 -11.94 14.23
C ASN A 81 18.90 -12.61 12.85
N PHE A 82 17.72 -13.11 12.49
CA PHE A 82 17.46 -13.65 11.16
C PHE A 82 17.74 -12.62 10.05
N ILE A 83 17.30 -11.36 10.22
CA ILE A 83 17.61 -10.29 9.25
C ILE A 83 19.12 -10.08 9.17
N LYS A 84 19.80 -9.98 10.32
CA LYS A 84 21.24 -9.71 10.36
C LYS A 84 22.05 -10.83 9.73
N GLU A 85 21.77 -12.07 10.11
CA GLU A 85 22.56 -13.25 9.70
C GLU A 85 22.19 -13.73 8.28
N ALA A 86 20.90 -13.96 8.03
CA ALA A 86 20.47 -14.63 6.80
C ALA A 86 20.20 -13.66 5.63
N ILE A 87 19.71 -12.44 5.92
CA ILE A 87 19.39 -11.48 4.87
C ILE A 87 20.57 -10.55 4.58
N CYS A 88 21.30 -10.13 5.61
CA CYS A 88 22.39 -9.17 5.50
C CYS A 88 23.78 -9.79 5.59
N ASP A 89 23.90 -11.13 5.68
CA ASP A 89 25.17 -11.87 5.75
C ASP A 89 26.13 -11.31 6.82
N ASN A 90 25.59 -10.97 8.00
CA ASN A 90 26.31 -10.34 9.12
C ASN A 90 27.00 -8.99 8.77
N ASN A 91 26.64 -8.35 7.67
CA ASN A 91 27.15 -7.03 7.32
C ASN A 91 26.35 -5.95 8.06
N ASP A 92 27.00 -5.29 9.02
CA ASP A 92 26.38 -4.26 9.87
C ASP A 92 25.91 -3.02 9.10
N GLU A 93 26.58 -2.65 8.01
CA GLU A 93 26.19 -1.49 7.18
C GLU A 93 24.91 -1.81 6.40
N VAL A 94 24.89 -2.98 5.76
CA VAL A 94 23.70 -3.48 5.03
C VAL A 94 22.52 -3.63 5.98
N TYR A 95 22.76 -4.18 7.17
CA TYR A 95 21.73 -4.35 8.19
C TYR A 95 21.12 -3.01 8.63
N LYS A 96 21.97 -2.02 8.95
CA LYS A 96 21.53 -0.68 9.33
C LYS A 96 20.77 0.00 8.19
N TYR A 97 21.26 -0.12 6.96
CA TYR A 97 20.60 0.45 5.79
C TYR A 97 19.21 -0.16 5.58
N LEU A 98 19.11 -1.50 5.62
CA LEU A 98 17.84 -2.21 5.42
C LEU A 98 16.81 -1.84 6.49
N LEU A 99 17.23 -1.79 7.77
CA LEU A 99 16.33 -1.36 8.85
C LEU A 99 15.91 0.09 8.69
N GLY A 100 16.83 0.98 8.32
CA GLY A 100 16.53 2.39 8.05
C GLY A 100 15.55 2.56 6.89
N TRP A 101 15.71 1.76 5.83
CA TRP A 101 14.81 1.75 4.68
C TRP A 101 13.39 1.33 5.07
N ILE A 102 13.26 0.26 5.86
CA ILE A 102 11.95 -0.20 6.38
C ILE A 102 11.36 0.85 7.33
N ALA A 103 12.17 1.39 8.23
CA ALA A 103 11.72 2.40 9.19
C ALA A 103 11.23 3.67 8.49
N SER A 104 11.96 4.16 7.48
CA SER A 104 11.54 5.31 6.66
C SER A 104 10.17 5.11 6.03
N MET A 105 9.94 3.94 5.43
CA MET A 105 8.66 3.61 4.81
C MET A 105 7.51 3.61 5.83
N ILE A 106 7.73 3.08 7.04
CA ILE A 106 6.71 3.02 8.08
C ILE A 106 6.48 4.38 8.73
N GLN A 107 7.52 5.14 9.01
CA GLN A 107 7.44 6.44 9.69
C GLN A 107 6.91 7.55 8.79
N HIS A 108 7.12 7.44 7.48
CA HIS A 108 6.76 8.46 6.51
C HIS A 108 5.83 7.88 5.41
N PRO A 109 4.60 7.42 5.76
CA PRO A 109 3.67 6.89 4.78
C PRO A 109 3.35 7.94 3.71
N GLY A 110 3.45 7.55 2.44
CA GLY A 110 3.28 8.45 1.29
C GLY A 110 4.57 9.08 0.77
N ILE A 111 5.70 8.93 1.48
CA ILE A 111 7.02 9.32 0.97
C ILE A 111 7.73 8.09 0.44
N LYS A 112 8.22 8.17 -0.80
CA LYS A 112 8.95 7.06 -1.44
C LYS A 112 10.41 7.08 -1.02
N ASN A 113 10.99 5.90 -0.82
CA ASN A 113 12.42 5.75 -0.53
C ASN A 113 13.31 5.93 -1.77
N GLU A 114 12.73 6.07 -2.98
CA GLU A 114 13.44 6.23 -4.27
C GLU A 114 14.49 5.15 -4.57
N THR A 115 14.51 4.09 -3.78
CA THR A 115 15.45 2.96 -3.91
C THR A 115 14.70 1.65 -3.77
N ALA A 116 15.17 0.61 -4.47
CA ALA A 116 14.67 -0.75 -4.36
C ALA A 116 15.68 -1.64 -3.63
N ILE A 117 15.19 -2.54 -2.80
CA ILE A 117 16.01 -3.59 -2.16
C ILE A 117 15.95 -4.84 -3.03
N ILE A 118 17.11 -5.33 -3.45
CA ILE A 118 17.24 -6.57 -4.22
C ILE A 118 17.78 -7.67 -3.30
N LEU A 119 16.96 -8.68 -3.03
CA LEU A 119 17.35 -9.84 -2.23
C LEU A 119 17.89 -10.94 -3.16
N LYS A 120 19.20 -11.18 -3.13
CA LYS A 120 19.86 -12.23 -3.90
C LYS A 120 20.35 -13.34 -2.97
N GLY A 121 20.15 -14.60 -3.33
CA GLY A 121 20.62 -15.74 -2.53
C GLY A 121 19.97 -17.04 -2.98
N LEU A 122 20.47 -18.15 -2.45
CA LEU A 122 19.98 -19.50 -2.76
C LEU A 122 18.50 -19.67 -2.38
N GLN A 123 17.87 -20.68 -2.98
CA GLN A 123 16.52 -21.08 -2.59
C GLN A 123 16.51 -21.55 -1.13
N GLY A 124 15.45 -21.26 -0.40
CA GLY A 124 15.31 -21.69 0.99
C GLY A 124 15.96 -20.78 2.04
N THR A 125 16.66 -19.71 1.67
CA THR A 125 17.33 -18.79 2.62
C THR A 125 16.38 -17.85 3.38
N GLY A 126 15.07 -18.01 3.25
CA GLY A 126 14.08 -17.24 4.02
C GLY A 126 13.67 -15.89 3.43
N LYS A 127 14.12 -15.54 2.21
CA LYS A 127 13.76 -14.25 1.56
C LYS A 127 12.25 -13.98 1.56
N ASN A 128 11.45 -15.00 1.19
CA ASN A 128 10.00 -14.87 1.16
C ASN A 128 9.42 -14.68 2.57
N ARG A 129 9.99 -15.33 3.59
CA ARG A 129 9.54 -15.15 4.96
C ARG A 129 9.80 -13.73 5.46
N PHE A 130 10.95 -13.17 5.12
CA PHE A 130 11.26 -11.77 5.40
C PHE A 130 10.24 -10.83 4.75
N THR A 131 10.02 -10.96 3.43
CA THR A 131 9.07 -10.11 2.71
C THR A 131 7.63 -10.30 3.17
N ASP A 132 7.24 -11.51 3.59
CA ASP A 132 5.91 -11.79 4.15
C ASP A 132 5.67 -11.01 5.45
N ILE A 133 6.66 -10.97 6.34
CA ILE A 133 6.54 -10.25 7.61
C ILE A 133 6.42 -8.75 7.36
N ILE A 134 7.27 -8.19 6.49
CA ILE A 134 7.18 -6.75 6.18
C ILE A 134 5.86 -6.43 5.49
N SER A 135 5.39 -7.29 4.59
CA SER A 135 4.08 -7.12 3.93
C SER A 135 2.92 -7.16 4.93
N GLU A 136 2.99 -8.00 5.96
CA GLU A 136 1.96 -8.07 7.01
C GLU A 136 1.98 -6.83 7.91
N LEU A 137 3.16 -6.26 8.21
CA LEU A 137 3.26 -4.97 8.92
C LEU A 137 2.54 -3.85 8.15
N LEU A 138 2.60 -3.91 6.81
CA LEU A 138 1.96 -2.95 5.90
C LEU A 138 0.62 -3.49 5.37
N ALA A 139 -0.10 -4.30 6.14
CA ALA A 139 -1.34 -4.94 5.70
C ALA A 139 -2.32 -3.92 5.07
N GLY A 140 -2.74 -4.18 3.83
CA GLY A 140 -3.57 -3.27 3.03
C GLY A 140 -2.77 -2.32 2.12
N TYR A 141 -1.50 -2.03 2.45
CA TYR A 141 -0.63 -1.11 1.71
C TYR A 141 0.56 -1.81 1.06
N SER A 142 0.55 -3.12 0.96
CA SER A 142 1.53 -3.92 0.24
C SER A 142 0.88 -4.75 -0.85
N CYS A 143 1.64 -5.03 -1.92
CA CYS A 143 1.27 -5.97 -2.97
C CYS A 143 2.41 -6.97 -3.14
N LYS A 144 2.06 -8.26 -3.23
CA LYS A 144 3.01 -9.37 -3.38
C LYS A 144 2.77 -10.13 -4.68
N ASN A 145 3.78 -10.92 -5.04
CA ASN A 145 3.72 -11.84 -6.18
C ASN A 145 3.51 -11.16 -7.54
N ILE A 146 4.09 -9.97 -7.70
CA ILE A 146 4.17 -9.33 -9.00
C ILE A 146 5.22 -10.11 -9.81
N THR A 147 4.80 -10.72 -10.90
CA THR A 147 5.66 -11.57 -11.73
C THR A 147 5.98 -10.96 -13.09
N GLU A 148 5.28 -9.91 -13.47
CA GLU A 148 5.48 -9.21 -14.75
C GLU A 148 5.64 -7.70 -14.53
N ILE A 149 6.65 -7.13 -15.20
CA ILE A 149 6.89 -5.68 -15.15
C ILE A 149 5.72 -4.90 -15.76
N SER A 150 5.05 -5.49 -16.74
CA SER A 150 3.86 -4.92 -17.39
C SER A 150 2.73 -4.59 -16.41
N GLU A 151 2.64 -5.33 -15.29
CA GLU A 151 1.70 -5.04 -14.20
C GLU A 151 1.99 -3.69 -13.50
N LEU A 152 3.25 -3.23 -13.55
CA LEU A 152 3.70 -1.99 -12.92
C LEU A 152 3.66 -0.80 -13.90
N THR A 153 3.90 -1.05 -15.18
CA THR A 153 4.10 -0.01 -16.21
C THR A 153 2.93 0.13 -17.17
N GLY A 154 1.91 -0.72 -17.06
CA GLY A 154 0.73 -0.70 -17.91
C GLY A 154 -0.18 0.51 -17.64
N ASN A 155 -1.08 0.83 -18.58
CA ASN A 155 -2.04 1.91 -18.46
C ASN A 155 -3.08 1.72 -17.34
N PHE A 156 -3.14 0.54 -16.75
CA PHE A 156 -4.05 0.19 -15.64
C PHE A 156 -3.24 -0.24 -14.40
N ASN A 157 -2.64 0.72 -13.73
CA ASN A 157 -1.75 0.49 -12.58
C ASN A 157 -2.50 0.30 -11.23
N SER A 158 -3.72 -0.22 -11.25
CA SER A 158 -4.52 -0.42 -10.02
C SER A 158 -3.82 -1.33 -8.99
N VAL A 159 -2.90 -2.17 -9.45
CA VAL A 159 -2.10 -3.08 -8.57
C VAL A 159 -1.16 -2.29 -7.66
N VAL A 160 -0.62 -1.17 -8.15
CA VAL A 160 0.35 -0.34 -7.42
C VAL A 160 -0.28 0.86 -6.72
N GLU A 161 -1.53 1.16 -7.08
CA GLU A 161 -2.24 2.29 -6.51
C GLU A 161 -2.44 2.11 -4.99
N ASN A 162 -2.15 3.15 -4.23
CA ASN A 162 -2.24 3.14 -2.76
C ASN A 162 -1.36 2.07 -2.08
N LYS A 163 -0.24 1.68 -2.70
CA LYS A 163 0.72 0.73 -2.13
C LYS A 163 2.02 1.43 -1.72
N MET A 164 2.51 1.07 -0.53
CA MET A 164 3.78 1.50 0.02
C MET A 164 4.90 0.52 -0.28
N LEU A 165 4.57 -0.76 -0.46
CA LEU A 165 5.52 -1.83 -0.72
C LEU A 165 5.03 -2.73 -1.86
N LEU A 166 5.88 -2.90 -2.85
CA LEU A 166 5.68 -3.85 -3.94
C LEU A 166 6.75 -4.94 -3.84
N ILE A 167 6.32 -6.19 -3.83
CA ILE A 167 7.21 -7.36 -3.76
C ILE A 167 7.14 -8.10 -5.08
N LEU A 168 8.25 -8.02 -5.83
CA LEU A 168 8.42 -8.66 -7.11
C LEU A 168 9.11 -10.00 -6.89
N ASN A 169 8.41 -11.09 -7.21
CA ASN A 169 8.93 -12.44 -7.06
C ASN A 169 9.10 -13.05 -8.44
N GLU A 170 10.29 -13.63 -8.69
CA GLU A 170 10.57 -14.44 -9.88
C GLU A 170 10.09 -13.80 -11.20
N LEU A 171 10.55 -12.58 -11.46
CA LEU A 171 10.18 -11.84 -12.66
C LEU A 171 10.45 -12.65 -13.92
N LYS A 172 9.41 -12.93 -14.68
CA LYS A 172 9.51 -13.66 -15.95
C LYS A 172 10.09 -12.72 -17.02
N ASN A 173 11.01 -13.26 -17.81
CA ASN A 173 11.53 -12.60 -19.03
C ASN A 173 12.24 -11.25 -18.81
N VAL A 174 12.91 -11.06 -17.70
CA VAL A 174 13.84 -9.93 -17.56
C VAL A 174 15.17 -10.36 -18.12
N GLY A 175 15.41 -10.09 -19.41
CA GLY A 175 16.75 -10.21 -19.99
C GLY A 175 17.73 -9.30 -19.25
N GLU A 176 19.03 -9.66 -19.22
CA GLU A 176 20.07 -8.88 -18.52
C GLU A 176 20.06 -7.39 -18.91
N ASP A 177 19.74 -7.06 -20.15
CA ASP A 177 19.62 -5.69 -20.66
C ASP A 177 18.45 -4.89 -20.05
N ARG A 178 17.45 -5.54 -19.48
CA ARG A 178 16.32 -4.88 -18.85
C ARG A 178 16.50 -4.68 -17.34
N LEU A 179 17.38 -5.43 -16.70
CA LEU A 179 17.77 -5.19 -15.30
C LEU A 179 18.50 -3.85 -15.13
N ALA A 180 19.23 -3.39 -16.15
CA ALA A 180 19.84 -2.06 -16.15
C ALA A 180 18.79 -0.94 -16.14
N ASN A 181 17.60 -1.17 -16.69
CA ASN A 181 16.47 -0.22 -16.67
C ASN A 181 15.64 -0.31 -15.38
N PHE A 182 15.86 -1.30 -14.51
CA PHE A 182 15.18 -1.41 -13.22
C PHE A 182 15.57 -0.28 -12.26
N ASN A 183 16.75 0.29 -12.40
CA ASN A 183 17.18 1.47 -11.64
C ASN A 183 16.43 2.76 -12.04
N ALA A 184 15.62 2.70 -13.10
CA ALA A 184 14.89 3.84 -13.67
C ALA A 184 13.35 3.72 -13.56
N LEU A 185 12.83 2.72 -12.85
CA LEU A 185 11.40 2.66 -12.55
C LEU A 185 11.04 3.72 -11.49
N GLU A 186 10.92 4.96 -11.95
CA GLU A 186 10.09 5.95 -11.28
C GLU A 186 8.65 5.46 -11.30
N ILE A 187 8.17 4.95 -10.17
CA ILE A 187 6.75 4.71 -10.01
C ILE A 187 6.12 6.10 -9.83
N ASN A 188 5.67 6.66 -10.94
CA ASN A 188 4.90 7.91 -10.91
C ASN A 188 3.53 7.62 -10.31
N TYR A 189 3.36 7.99 -9.04
CA TYR A 189 2.03 8.12 -8.47
C TYR A 189 1.43 9.42 -9.01
N TYR A 190 0.44 9.30 -9.86
CA TYR A 190 -0.43 10.44 -10.14
C TYR A 190 -1.26 10.71 -8.88
N GLY A 191 -0.99 11.83 -8.24
CA GLY A 191 -1.85 12.41 -7.23
C GLY A 191 -2.93 13.25 -7.89
#